data_b3d28671b8990a105ab8c5d03b40cdac
#
_entry.id   b3d28671b8990a105ab8c5d03b40cdac
#
_cell.length_a   1.000
_cell.length_b   1.000
_cell.length_c   1.000
_cell.angle_alpha   90.00
_cell.angle_beta   90.00
_cell.angle_gamma   90.00
#
_symmetry.space_group_name_H-M   'P 1'
#
loop_
_entity.id
_entity.type
_entity.pdbx_description
1 polymer ?
#
loop_
_entity_poly.entity_id
_entity_poly.type
_entity_poly.pdbx_seq_one_letter_code
_entity_poly.pdbx_strand_id
1 'polypeptide(L)'
;AVFAYSVDPGLNQVGAASGLETDADLPTIIGRIINIFLGFMGIVLLLIVIYAGYLWMTAGGDADQVEKAKKWIRNGIIGLIIIVSSYAITAFVISMLAGEGGGGGSGSGDPFGNNGGFPGSAGSLGAGIVESHIPGRDATGVPRNTGIVITFKEPIKLSTVIAGYNDNGTPSNLADDADRATTIGINADIIKVYPTGQRDRALSTTEARVSFTHDRQTFVIRPVQYLGSPTTDTDYTVEFVGGLNGLRLEDNSAAFGGSFSSGYRWQFQVSTLVDNTPPRVTSVIPNDGGSYAPNVIVQMQFNEAVDPVSASGMFSNGSGFTNVQVTAGGSTRPNGSFKLSNQYRTLEFVTDQSCGINSCGATIYCLPVSSAIAVVAKAATLSDNPPMAAVSGSLYDGIVDLAGNSLDGNGDNQAQGSESDAVTGNDDYGWTFQTTDRPNLEPPVIQSTNPRAGDAANSSNLSVDARIDATFNSPLRASSVN
;
A
#
# COMPACT_ATOMS: atom_id res chain seq x y z
N ALA A 1 -26.56 39.31 -6.84
CA ALA A 1 -27.16 38.30 -7.71
C ALA A 1 -26.20 38.11 -8.90
N VAL A 2 -25.47 37.02 -8.90
CA VAL A 2 -24.64 36.58 -10.04
C VAL A 2 -25.52 35.60 -10.81
N PHE A 3 -25.95 35.96 -12.00
CA PHE A 3 -26.61 35.04 -12.91
C PHE A 3 -25.58 34.11 -13.51
N ALA A 4 -25.59 32.83 -13.10
CA ALA A 4 -24.89 31.77 -13.81
C ALA A 4 -25.65 31.47 -15.10
N TYR A 5 -25.10 31.87 -16.24
CA TYR A 5 -25.59 31.52 -17.57
C TYR A 5 -25.08 30.09 -17.89
N SER A 6 -25.96 29.11 -17.84
CA SER A 6 -25.66 27.77 -18.34
C SER A 6 -25.90 27.75 -19.86
N VAL A 7 -24.83 27.70 -20.62
CA VAL A 7 -24.91 27.40 -22.06
C VAL A 7 -25.09 25.89 -22.17
N ASP A 8 -26.28 25.43 -22.52
CA ASP A 8 -26.50 24.08 -23.02
C ASP A 8 -26.13 24.08 -24.52
N PRO A 9 -25.00 23.47 -24.92
CA PRO A 9 -24.53 23.53 -26.31
C PRO A 9 -25.30 22.61 -27.27
N GLY A 10 -26.44 22.05 -26.88
CA GLY A 10 -27.21 21.10 -27.71
C GLY A 10 -26.56 19.74 -27.90
N LEU A 11 -25.51 19.45 -27.17
CA LEU A 11 -24.77 18.16 -27.23
C LEU A 11 -25.63 16.96 -26.82
N ASN A 12 -26.59 17.18 -25.90
CA ASN A 12 -27.51 16.13 -25.46
C ASN A 12 -28.47 15.66 -26.56
N GLN A 13 -28.87 16.56 -27.49
CA GLN A 13 -29.73 16.19 -28.62
C GLN A 13 -28.96 15.46 -29.72
N VAL A 14 -27.68 15.79 -29.91
CA VAL A 14 -26.81 15.11 -30.88
C VAL A 14 -26.43 13.74 -30.37
N GLY A 15 -26.19 13.60 -29.06
CA GLY A 15 -25.89 12.32 -28.40
C GLY A 15 -27.02 11.29 -28.54
N ALA A 16 -28.27 11.73 -28.30
CA ALA A 16 -29.44 10.87 -28.42
C ALA A 16 -29.73 10.43 -29.88
N ALA A 17 -29.40 11.27 -30.87
CA ALA A 17 -29.57 10.94 -32.29
C ALA A 17 -28.48 10.04 -32.85
N SER A 18 -27.28 10.07 -32.26
CA SER A 18 -26.10 9.28 -32.70
C SER A 18 -25.90 7.95 -31.95
N GLY A 19 -26.73 7.66 -30.92
CA GLY A 19 -26.58 6.48 -30.07
C GLY A 19 -25.36 6.54 -29.15
N LEU A 20 -24.76 7.71 -28.97
CA LEU A 20 -23.67 7.95 -28.02
C LEU A 20 -24.30 8.31 -26.66
N GLU A 21 -23.96 7.58 -25.61
CA GLU A 21 -24.37 7.92 -24.24
C GLU A 21 -23.80 9.28 -23.84
N THR A 22 -24.65 10.17 -23.34
CA THR A 22 -24.33 11.57 -23.03
C THR A 22 -23.41 11.73 -21.79
N ASP A 23 -23.17 10.65 -21.04
CA ASP A 23 -22.30 10.61 -19.86
C ASP A 23 -20.93 9.96 -20.12
N ALA A 24 -20.57 9.70 -21.38
CA ALA A 24 -19.28 9.12 -21.70
C ALA A 24 -18.18 10.19 -21.68
N ASP A 25 -17.23 10.04 -20.80
CA ASP A 25 -16.04 10.89 -20.71
C ASP A 25 -15.26 10.89 -22.04
N LEU A 26 -14.67 12.04 -22.42
CA LEU A 26 -13.95 12.25 -23.68
C LEU A 26 -12.95 11.13 -24.01
N PRO A 27 -12.15 10.60 -23.07
CA PRO A 27 -11.28 9.44 -23.29
C PRO A 27 -12.03 8.18 -23.73
N THR A 28 -13.22 7.94 -23.21
CA THR A 28 -14.05 6.78 -23.55
C THR A 28 -14.56 6.86 -24.99
N ILE A 29 -14.95 8.06 -25.46
CA ILE A 29 -15.38 8.28 -26.84
C ILE A 29 -14.22 8.06 -27.81
N ILE A 30 -13.03 8.60 -27.49
CA ILE A 30 -11.81 8.40 -28.30
C ILE A 30 -11.44 6.92 -28.35
N GLY A 31 -11.51 6.19 -27.23
CA GLY A 31 -11.24 4.75 -27.17
C GLY A 31 -12.19 3.93 -28.05
N ARG A 32 -13.50 4.26 -28.08
CA ARG A 32 -14.48 3.62 -28.96
C ARG A 32 -14.17 3.86 -30.44
N ILE A 33 -13.82 5.09 -30.83
CA ILE A 33 -13.45 5.46 -32.19
C ILE A 33 -12.20 4.66 -32.63
N ILE A 34 -11.18 4.58 -31.78
CA ILE A 34 -9.94 3.82 -32.07
C ILE A 34 -10.26 2.33 -32.24
N ASN A 35 -11.11 1.73 -31.40
CA ASN A 35 -11.50 0.33 -31.54
C ASN A 35 -12.24 0.03 -32.83
N ILE A 36 -13.10 0.93 -33.31
CA ILE A 36 -13.77 0.80 -34.61
C ILE A 36 -12.75 0.85 -35.76
N PHE A 37 -11.77 1.76 -35.69
CA PHE A 37 -10.69 1.83 -36.70
C PHE A 37 -9.81 0.58 -36.71
N LEU A 38 -9.45 0.04 -35.53
CA LEU A 38 -8.66 -1.20 -35.45
C LEU A 38 -9.44 -2.40 -36.02
N GLY A 39 -10.74 -2.50 -35.75
CA GLY A 39 -11.60 -3.52 -36.33
C GLY A 39 -11.67 -3.42 -37.86
N PHE A 40 -11.78 -2.21 -38.41
CA PHE A 40 -11.77 -1.98 -39.84
C PHE A 40 -10.43 -2.36 -40.49
N MET A 41 -9.29 -2.11 -39.82
CA MET A 41 -7.97 -2.51 -40.33
C MET A 41 -7.80 -4.02 -40.43
N GLY A 42 -8.46 -4.80 -39.56
CA GLY A 42 -8.51 -6.27 -39.69
C GLY A 42 -9.17 -6.72 -41.00
N ILE A 43 -10.26 -6.07 -41.41
CA ILE A 43 -10.96 -6.34 -42.68
C ILE A 43 -10.06 -6.00 -43.86
N VAL A 44 -9.37 -4.85 -43.83
CA VAL A 44 -8.43 -4.43 -44.88
C VAL A 44 -7.30 -5.44 -45.04
N LEU A 45 -6.70 -5.92 -43.92
CA LEU A 45 -5.68 -6.95 -43.96
C LEU A 45 -6.19 -8.26 -44.55
N LEU A 46 -7.42 -8.66 -44.19
CA LEU A 46 -8.05 -9.87 -44.75
C LEU A 46 -8.16 -9.76 -46.29
N LEU A 47 -8.60 -8.62 -46.81
CA LEU A 47 -8.69 -8.36 -48.26
C LEU A 47 -7.30 -8.43 -48.95
N ILE A 48 -6.26 -7.87 -48.33
CA ILE A 48 -4.88 -7.95 -48.81
C ILE A 48 -4.40 -9.40 -48.86
N VAL A 49 -4.67 -10.21 -47.87
CA VAL A 49 -4.29 -11.63 -47.80
C VAL A 49 -5.03 -12.43 -48.86
N ILE A 50 -6.33 -12.20 -49.04
CA ILE A 50 -7.13 -12.88 -50.10
C ILE A 50 -6.60 -12.51 -51.46
N TYR A 51 -6.32 -11.23 -51.75
CA TYR A 51 -5.78 -10.78 -53.03
C TYR A 51 -4.37 -11.35 -53.30
N ALA A 52 -3.50 -11.35 -52.30
CA ALA A 52 -2.17 -11.95 -52.45
C ALA A 52 -2.23 -13.47 -52.64
N GLY A 53 -3.15 -14.15 -51.94
CA GLY A 53 -3.41 -15.58 -52.15
C GLY A 53 -3.92 -15.90 -53.56
N TYR A 54 -4.82 -15.06 -54.09
CA TYR A 54 -5.28 -15.18 -55.48
C TYR A 54 -4.13 -15.02 -56.47
N LEU A 55 -3.28 -13.98 -56.31
CA LEU A 55 -2.09 -13.80 -57.16
C LEU A 55 -1.13 -15.00 -57.08
N TRP A 56 -0.97 -15.60 -55.92
CA TRP A 56 -0.13 -16.77 -55.74
C TRP A 56 -0.68 -18.02 -56.43
N MET A 57 -1.99 -18.27 -56.30
CA MET A 57 -2.66 -19.41 -56.92
C MET A 57 -2.70 -19.32 -58.47
N THR A 58 -2.85 -18.11 -59.00
CA THR A 58 -2.93 -17.86 -60.44
C THR A 58 -1.56 -17.68 -61.14
N ALA A 59 -0.48 -17.71 -60.34
CA ALA A 59 0.89 -17.50 -60.87
C ALA A 59 1.36 -18.59 -61.88
N GLY A 60 0.77 -19.79 -61.84
CA GLY A 60 1.02 -20.82 -62.86
C GLY A 60 2.51 -21.19 -63.10
N GLY A 61 3.40 -20.90 -62.14
CA GLY A 61 4.85 -21.08 -62.24
C GLY A 61 5.63 -19.81 -62.57
N ASP A 62 4.97 -18.67 -62.76
CA ASP A 62 5.61 -17.36 -62.95
C ASP A 62 6.19 -16.84 -61.61
N ALA A 63 7.53 -16.81 -61.55
CA ALA A 63 8.28 -16.38 -60.38
C ALA A 63 8.02 -14.91 -60.00
N ASP A 64 7.76 -14.04 -60.96
CA ASP A 64 7.52 -12.60 -60.74
C ASP A 64 6.17 -12.37 -60.09
N GLN A 65 5.14 -13.14 -60.41
CA GLN A 65 3.83 -13.04 -59.77
C GLN A 65 3.86 -13.56 -58.33
N VAL A 66 4.60 -14.63 -58.08
CA VAL A 66 4.81 -15.16 -56.72
C VAL A 66 5.56 -14.16 -55.87
N GLU A 67 6.57 -13.47 -56.41
CA GLU A 67 7.31 -12.45 -55.68
C GLU A 67 6.43 -11.23 -55.36
N LYS A 68 5.56 -10.80 -56.28
CA LYS A 68 4.56 -9.76 -56.03
C LYS A 68 3.60 -10.15 -54.91
N ALA A 69 3.07 -11.37 -54.93
CA ALA A 69 2.18 -11.86 -53.87
C ALA A 69 2.87 -11.82 -52.46
N LYS A 70 4.11 -12.29 -52.37
CA LYS A 70 4.92 -12.21 -51.14
C LYS A 70 5.15 -10.77 -50.67
N LYS A 71 5.42 -9.84 -51.61
CA LYS A 71 5.58 -8.41 -51.25
C LYS A 71 4.29 -7.80 -50.69
N TRP A 72 3.13 -8.13 -51.24
CA TRP A 72 1.83 -7.66 -50.71
C TRP A 72 1.59 -8.16 -49.29
N ILE A 73 1.78 -9.44 -49.00
CA ILE A 73 1.63 -10.02 -47.66
C ILE A 73 2.61 -9.37 -46.69
N ARG A 74 3.91 -9.32 -47.07
CA ARG A 74 4.94 -8.73 -46.19
C ARG A 74 4.65 -7.27 -45.84
N ASN A 75 4.28 -6.46 -46.82
CA ASN A 75 3.99 -5.06 -46.63
C ASN A 75 2.71 -4.85 -45.79
N GLY A 76 1.69 -5.69 -45.97
CA GLY A 76 0.48 -5.68 -45.15
C GLY A 76 0.77 -6.02 -43.69
N ILE A 77 1.59 -7.04 -43.42
CA ILE A 77 2.00 -7.43 -42.08
C ILE A 77 2.84 -6.32 -41.41
N ILE A 78 3.81 -5.75 -42.14
CA ILE A 78 4.63 -4.64 -41.60
C ILE A 78 3.75 -3.43 -41.26
N GLY A 79 2.81 -3.07 -42.15
CA GLY A 79 1.87 -1.97 -41.89
C GLY A 79 1.01 -2.23 -40.64
N LEU A 80 0.50 -3.45 -40.48
CA LEU A 80 -0.26 -3.83 -39.32
C LEU A 80 0.58 -3.74 -38.02
N ILE A 81 1.82 -4.25 -38.05
CA ILE A 81 2.74 -4.17 -36.88
C ILE A 81 2.99 -2.71 -36.49
N ILE A 82 3.21 -1.82 -37.45
CA ILE A 82 3.43 -0.40 -37.18
C ILE A 82 2.19 0.22 -36.51
N ILE A 83 0.99 -0.06 -36.98
CA ILE A 83 -0.26 0.46 -36.46
C ILE A 83 -0.50 -0.06 -35.03
N VAL A 84 -0.37 -1.37 -34.81
CA VAL A 84 -0.53 -2.00 -33.48
C VAL A 84 0.53 -1.50 -32.50
N SER A 85 1.77 -1.35 -32.95
CA SER A 85 2.85 -0.80 -32.11
C SER A 85 2.61 0.67 -31.74
N SER A 86 2.16 1.49 -32.69
CA SER A 86 1.79 2.88 -32.44
C SER A 86 0.64 2.99 -31.43
N TYR A 87 -0.37 2.14 -31.58
CA TYR A 87 -1.48 2.07 -30.62
C TYR A 87 -0.99 1.66 -29.22
N ALA A 88 -0.15 0.62 -29.15
CA ALA A 88 0.40 0.15 -27.88
C ALA A 88 1.24 1.24 -27.17
N ILE A 89 2.07 1.97 -27.93
CA ILE A 89 2.86 3.09 -27.41
C ILE A 89 1.94 4.22 -26.93
N THR A 90 0.92 4.58 -27.72
CA THR A 90 -0.03 5.64 -27.37
C THR A 90 -0.84 5.25 -26.14
N ALA A 91 -1.35 4.02 -26.07
CA ALA A 91 -2.07 3.50 -24.92
C ALA A 91 -1.16 3.49 -23.67
N PHE A 92 0.11 3.08 -23.81
CA PHE A 92 1.10 3.11 -22.75
C PHE A 92 1.37 4.54 -22.25
N VAL A 93 1.58 5.50 -23.17
CA VAL A 93 1.83 6.90 -22.82
C VAL A 93 0.60 7.53 -22.16
N ILE A 94 -0.60 7.27 -22.68
CA ILE A 94 -1.85 7.76 -22.06
C ILE A 94 -2.05 7.14 -20.68
N SER A 95 -1.82 5.84 -20.51
CA SER A 95 -1.92 5.18 -19.22
C SER A 95 -0.89 5.72 -18.21
N MET A 96 0.30 6.09 -18.68
CA MET A 96 1.34 6.69 -17.85
C MET A 96 1.00 8.14 -17.45
N LEU A 97 0.37 8.90 -18.35
CA LEU A 97 -0.06 10.29 -18.10
C LEU A 97 -1.37 10.39 -17.32
N ALA A 98 -2.29 9.41 -17.52
CA ALA A 98 -3.57 9.35 -16.83
C ALA A 98 -3.51 8.63 -15.47
N GLY A 99 -2.34 8.09 -15.08
CA GLY A 99 -2.17 7.28 -13.87
C GLY A 99 -2.84 5.90 -13.96
N GLU A 100 -3.34 5.50 -15.14
CA GLU A 100 -3.94 4.19 -15.37
C GLU A 100 -2.89 3.24 -15.96
N GLY A 101 -2.36 2.34 -15.14
CA GLY A 101 -1.47 1.26 -15.57
C GLY A 101 -2.18 0.35 -16.59
N GLY A 102 -1.69 0.40 -17.84
CA GLY A 102 -2.31 -0.27 -18.96
C GLY A 102 -2.20 -1.78 -18.93
N GLY A 103 -3.24 -2.43 -19.38
CA GLY A 103 -3.31 -3.85 -19.68
C GLY A 103 -4.53 -4.17 -20.52
N GLY A 104 -4.40 -4.13 -21.84
CA GLY A 104 -5.43 -4.62 -22.75
C GLY A 104 -5.41 -6.15 -22.83
N GLY A 105 -6.48 -6.81 -22.43
CA GLY A 105 -6.72 -8.23 -22.64
C GLY A 105 -8.22 -8.50 -22.58
N SER A 106 -8.84 -8.71 -23.74
CA SER A 106 -10.21 -9.20 -23.88
C SER A 106 -10.35 -10.60 -23.31
N GLY A 107 -11.22 -10.79 -22.35
CA GLY A 107 -11.63 -12.10 -21.88
C GLY A 107 -12.60 -12.04 -20.73
N SER A 108 -13.88 -12.21 -21.06
CA SER A 108 -15.02 -12.68 -20.22
C SER A 108 -15.03 -12.38 -18.72
N GLY A 109 -15.87 -11.44 -18.34
CA GLY A 109 -16.84 -11.63 -17.24
C GLY A 109 -16.38 -11.65 -15.80
N ASP A 110 -15.11 -11.41 -15.48
CA ASP A 110 -14.70 -11.20 -14.09
C ASP A 110 -14.51 -9.69 -13.83
N PRO A 111 -15.38 -9.05 -13.07
CA PRO A 111 -15.26 -7.61 -12.76
C PRO A 111 -13.97 -7.25 -11.99
N PHE A 112 -13.23 -8.25 -11.55
CA PHE A 112 -11.98 -8.09 -10.82
C PHE A 112 -10.77 -8.63 -11.60
N GLY A 113 -10.76 -8.54 -12.92
CA GLY A 113 -9.75 -9.09 -13.83
C GLY A 113 -8.38 -9.37 -13.21
N ASN A 114 -7.94 -10.61 -13.37
CA ASN A 114 -6.64 -11.09 -12.89
C ASN A 114 -5.51 -10.48 -13.75
N ASN A 115 -5.19 -9.22 -13.54
CA ASN A 115 -4.05 -8.57 -14.17
C ASN A 115 -2.81 -8.81 -13.32
N GLY A 116 -1.95 -9.70 -13.80
CA GLY A 116 -0.62 -9.91 -13.28
C GLY A 116 0.21 -8.62 -13.34
N GLY A 117 0.03 -7.75 -12.35
CA GLY A 117 0.93 -6.65 -12.09
C GLY A 117 2.16 -7.18 -11.38
N PHE A 118 3.34 -6.74 -11.78
CA PHE A 118 4.61 -7.08 -11.16
C PHE A 118 4.55 -6.92 -9.63
N PRO A 119 5.10 -7.86 -8.85
CA PRO A 119 5.25 -7.68 -7.42
C PRO A 119 6.15 -6.47 -7.17
N GLY A 120 5.58 -5.38 -6.64
CA GLY A 120 6.36 -4.22 -6.23
C GLY A 120 6.01 -2.86 -6.82
N SER A 121 5.06 -2.72 -7.75
CA SER A 121 4.63 -1.38 -8.17
C SER A 121 3.57 -0.83 -7.20
N ALA A 122 4.03 -0.09 -6.20
CA ALA A 122 3.18 0.55 -5.18
C ALA A 122 2.27 1.68 -5.73
N GLY A 123 2.25 1.92 -7.04
CA GLY A 123 1.64 3.12 -7.62
C GLY A 123 0.19 3.00 -8.10
N SER A 124 -0.40 1.79 -8.18
CA SER A 124 -1.70 1.61 -8.85
C SER A 124 -2.68 0.67 -8.14
N LEU A 125 -2.48 0.39 -6.86
CA LEU A 125 -3.36 -0.48 -6.10
C LEU A 125 -4.72 0.20 -5.87
N GLY A 126 -5.81 -0.46 -6.23
CA GLY A 126 -7.16 0.03 -6.00
C GLY A 126 -7.45 1.41 -6.59
N ALA A 127 -7.05 1.71 -7.84
CA ALA A 127 -7.07 3.02 -8.46
C ALA A 127 -6.18 4.06 -7.75
N GLY A 128 -5.13 3.60 -7.08
CA GLY A 128 -4.17 4.45 -6.38
C GLY A 128 -4.55 4.83 -4.96
N ILE A 129 -5.72 4.42 -4.46
CA ILE A 129 -6.14 4.67 -3.07
C ILE A 129 -5.47 3.72 -2.07
N VAL A 130 -5.18 2.49 -2.46
CA VAL A 130 -4.43 1.54 -1.62
C VAL A 130 -2.94 1.86 -1.74
N GLU A 131 -2.30 2.10 -0.62
CA GLU A 131 -0.86 2.33 -0.54
C GLU A 131 -0.10 0.99 -0.48
N SER A 132 -0.53 0.10 0.43
CA SER A 132 0.11 -1.20 0.62
C SER A 132 -0.84 -2.19 1.29
N HIS A 133 -0.52 -3.48 1.20
CA HIS A 133 -1.17 -4.51 1.99
C HIS A 133 -0.20 -5.66 2.31
N ILE A 134 -0.44 -6.32 3.43
CA ILE A 134 0.21 -7.57 3.82
C ILE A 134 -0.89 -8.57 4.21
N PRO A 135 -0.83 -9.83 3.74
CA PRO A 135 0.15 -10.39 2.80
C PRO A 135 0.14 -9.71 1.44
N GLY A 136 1.29 -9.71 0.75
CA GLY A 136 1.39 -9.22 -0.62
C GLY A 136 0.54 -10.05 -1.57
N ARG A 137 0.25 -9.51 -2.76
CA ARG A 137 -0.42 -10.27 -3.84
C ARG A 137 0.42 -11.48 -4.22
N ASP A 138 -0.24 -12.63 -4.33
CA ASP A 138 0.36 -13.92 -4.67
C ASP A 138 1.49 -14.36 -3.72
N ALA A 139 1.56 -13.79 -2.50
CA ALA A 139 2.46 -14.22 -1.46
C ALA A 139 2.18 -15.68 -1.10
N THR A 140 3.23 -16.47 -0.90
CA THR A 140 3.17 -17.87 -0.48
C THR A 140 3.84 -18.05 0.88
N GLY A 141 3.54 -19.16 1.55
CA GLY A 141 4.16 -19.48 2.84
C GLY A 141 3.68 -18.59 4.00
N VAL A 142 2.54 -17.89 3.85
CA VAL A 142 1.99 -17.01 4.89
C VAL A 142 1.57 -17.84 6.10
N PRO A 143 2.04 -17.53 7.33
CA PRO A 143 1.63 -18.22 8.54
C PRO A 143 0.12 -18.11 8.79
N ARG A 144 -0.46 -19.14 9.41
CA ARG A 144 -1.91 -19.25 9.65
C ARG A 144 -2.47 -18.20 10.60
N ASN A 145 -1.66 -17.64 11.49
CA ASN A 145 -2.01 -16.62 12.49
C ASN A 145 -1.66 -15.20 12.06
N THR A 146 -1.19 -14.99 10.83
CA THR A 146 -0.83 -13.66 10.34
C THR A 146 -2.06 -12.75 10.22
N GLY A 147 -1.97 -11.53 10.76
CA GLY A 147 -2.93 -10.46 10.53
C GLY A 147 -2.85 -9.93 9.09
N ILE A 148 -4.00 -9.59 8.53
CA ILE A 148 -4.10 -8.99 7.20
C ILE A 148 -4.12 -7.47 7.37
N VAL A 149 -3.11 -6.79 6.83
CA VAL A 149 -2.97 -5.33 6.92
C VAL A 149 -3.27 -4.69 5.58
N ILE A 150 -3.97 -3.59 5.58
CA ILE A 150 -4.15 -2.73 4.41
C ILE A 150 -3.98 -1.27 4.82
N THR A 151 -3.18 -0.53 4.05
CA THR A 151 -3.00 0.91 4.22
C THR A 151 -3.56 1.65 3.01
N PHE A 152 -4.32 2.68 3.28
CA PHE A 152 -4.90 3.59 2.30
C PHE A 152 -4.18 4.94 2.36
N LYS A 153 -4.16 5.66 1.25
CA LYS A 153 -3.57 7.00 1.18
C LYS A 153 -4.44 8.08 1.82
N GLU A 154 -5.72 7.79 1.99
CA GLU A 154 -6.69 8.70 2.57
C GLU A 154 -7.47 8.01 3.70
N PRO A 155 -7.95 8.77 4.70
CA PRO A 155 -8.72 8.22 5.80
C PRO A 155 -10.02 7.56 5.34
N ILE A 156 -10.27 6.35 5.85
CA ILE A 156 -11.45 5.55 5.53
C ILE A 156 -12.52 5.74 6.61
N LYS A 157 -13.76 5.85 6.17
CA LYS A 157 -14.92 5.96 7.05
C LYS A 157 -15.14 4.66 7.83
N LEU A 158 -14.99 4.73 9.16
CA LEU A 158 -14.99 3.56 10.06
C LEU A 158 -16.27 2.73 9.98
N SER A 159 -17.44 3.36 9.81
CA SER A 159 -18.71 2.63 9.67
C SER A 159 -18.78 1.71 8.45
N THR A 160 -17.89 1.88 7.47
CA THR A 160 -17.79 0.98 6.32
C THR A 160 -16.83 -0.19 6.54
N VAL A 161 -15.99 -0.11 7.57
CA VAL A 161 -15.01 -1.15 7.94
C VAL A 161 -15.47 -1.96 9.12
N ILE A 162 -16.10 -1.31 10.09
CA ILE A 162 -16.51 -1.88 11.38
C ILE A 162 -18.02 -2.10 11.39
N ALA A 163 -18.44 -3.30 11.73
CA ALA A 163 -19.86 -3.62 11.85
C ALA A 163 -20.50 -2.90 13.05
N GLY A 164 -21.64 -2.24 12.79
CA GLY A 164 -22.40 -1.55 13.85
C GLY A 164 -21.69 -0.32 14.43
N TYR A 165 -20.63 0.17 13.79
CA TYR A 165 -19.90 1.35 14.25
C TYR A 165 -20.80 2.56 14.38
N ASN A 166 -20.74 3.20 15.57
CA ASN A 166 -21.46 4.44 15.87
C ASN A 166 -20.50 5.45 16.50
N ASP A 167 -20.29 6.57 15.82
CA ASP A 167 -19.44 7.67 16.27
C ASP A 167 -20.10 8.63 17.27
N ASN A 168 -21.30 8.30 17.76
CA ASN A 168 -22.09 9.13 18.65
C ASN A 168 -22.27 10.60 18.20
N GLY A 169 -22.09 10.86 16.88
CA GLY A 169 -22.14 12.19 16.29
C GLY A 169 -20.88 13.04 16.53
N THR A 170 -19.78 12.42 16.95
CA THR A 170 -18.48 13.07 17.24
C THR A 170 -17.35 12.43 16.43
N PRO A 171 -17.30 12.59 15.09
CA PRO A 171 -16.35 11.87 14.21
C PRO A 171 -14.87 12.03 14.56
N SER A 172 -14.52 13.09 15.29
CA SER A 172 -13.14 13.37 15.71
C SER A 172 -12.79 12.83 17.11
N ASN A 173 -13.78 12.35 17.88
CA ASN A 173 -13.56 11.83 19.23
C ASN A 173 -13.78 10.32 19.28
N LEU A 174 -12.72 9.57 19.01
CA LEU A 174 -12.77 8.11 19.06
C LEU A 174 -12.95 7.55 20.50
N ALA A 175 -12.89 8.39 21.53
CA ALA A 175 -12.94 7.92 22.91
C ALA A 175 -14.36 7.61 23.39
N ASP A 176 -15.38 8.22 22.77
CA ASP A 176 -16.79 8.05 23.11
C ASP A 176 -17.56 7.13 22.16
N ASP A 177 -16.88 6.52 21.19
CA ASP A 177 -17.47 5.59 20.26
C ASP A 177 -18.00 4.34 20.98
N ALA A 178 -19.26 4.01 20.75
CA ALA A 178 -19.98 2.98 21.52
C ALA A 178 -19.39 1.56 21.40
N ASP A 179 -18.67 1.27 20.30
CA ASP A 179 -18.20 -0.08 19.98
C ASP A 179 -16.70 -0.31 20.25
N ARG A 180 -16.05 0.64 20.91
CA ARG A 180 -14.61 0.56 21.16
C ARG A 180 -14.21 -0.52 22.18
N ALA A 181 -15.15 -1.04 22.92
CA ALA A 181 -14.86 -1.79 24.15
C ALA A 181 -14.99 -3.30 24.06
N THR A 182 -15.68 -3.89 23.07
CA THR A 182 -16.02 -5.30 23.24
C THR A 182 -15.76 -6.25 22.09
N THR A 183 -15.85 -5.86 20.84
CA THR A 183 -15.48 -6.72 19.70
C THR A 183 -15.66 -5.93 18.41
N ILE A 184 -14.62 -5.29 17.98
CA ILE A 184 -14.64 -4.61 16.68
C ILE A 184 -14.59 -5.67 15.60
N GLY A 185 -15.75 -6.17 15.20
CA GLY A 185 -15.89 -7.10 14.09
C GLY A 185 -15.83 -6.36 12.74
N ILE A 186 -15.32 -7.03 11.72
CA ILE A 186 -15.34 -6.50 10.37
C ILE A 186 -16.78 -6.30 9.88
N ASN A 187 -16.99 -5.28 9.04
CA ASN A 187 -18.20 -5.20 8.24
C ASN A 187 -18.14 -6.26 7.11
N ALA A 188 -18.69 -7.44 7.38
CA ALA A 188 -18.62 -8.59 6.50
C ALA A 188 -19.38 -8.40 5.17
N ASP A 189 -20.18 -7.35 5.01
CA ASP A 189 -20.81 -7.01 3.72
C ASP A 189 -19.80 -6.33 2.79
N ILE A 190 -18.83 -5.60 3.34
CA ILE A 190 -17.86 -4.80 2.60
C ILE A 190 -16.48 -5.48 2.56
N ILE A 191 -16.05 -6.10 3.65
CA ILE A 191 -14.75 -6.76 3.75
C ILE A 191 -14.96 -8.26 3.78
N LYS A 192 -14.37 -8.98 2.82
CA LYS A 192 -14.48 -10.42 2.70
C LYS A 192 -13.11 -11.07 2.68
N VAL A 193 -12.92 -12.05 3.57
CA VAL A 193 -11.74 -12.92 3.63
C VAL A 193 -12.23 -14.36 3.52
N TYR A 194 -11.84 -15.07 2.47
CA TYR A 194 -12.37 -16.40 2.20
C TYR A 194 -11.37 -17.29 1.47
N PRO A 195 -11.48 -18.64 1.59
CA PRO A 195 -10.72 -19.57 0.76
C PRO A 195 -11.04 -19.32 -0.72
N THR A 196 -10.02 -19.16 -1.54
CA THR A 196 -10.18 -18.80 -2.96
C THR A 196 -11.17 -19.74 -3.67
N GLY A 197 -12.11 -19.13 -4.39
CA GLY A 197 -13.20 -19.86 -5.05
C GLY A 197 -14.40 -20.18 -4.15
N GLN A 198 -14.38 -19.87 -2.84
CA GLN A 198 -15.43 -20.15 -1.88
C GLN A 198 -15.93 -18.87 -1.19
N ARG A 199 -16.40 -17.90 -1.97
CA ARG A 199 -16.83 -16.58 -1.47
C ARG A 199 -17.99 -16.66 -0.47
N ASP A 200 -18.80 -17.70 -0.54
CA ASP A 200 -19.87 -18.02 0.41
C ASP A 200 -19.34 -18.41 1.80
N ARG A 201 -18.04 -18.74 1.91
CA ARG A 201 -17.33 -19.04 3.16
C ARG A 201 -16.51 -17.86 3.68
N ALA A 202 -16.85 -16.64 3.28
CA ALA A 202 -16.21 -15.45 3.82
C ALA A 202 -16.42 -15.36 5.34
N LEU A 203 -15.36 -14.92 6.04
CA LEU A 203 -15.42 -14.72 7.48
C LEU A 203 -16.55 -13.76 7.84
N SER A 204 -17.30 -14.11 8.84
CA SER A 204 -18.37 -13.29 9.41
C SER A 204 -17.81 -12.20 10.34
N THR A 205 -18.68 -11.29 10.76
CA THR A 205 -18.36 -10.23 11.72
C THR A 205 -17.79 -10.76 13.05
N THR A 206 -18.17 -11.96 13.48
CA THR A 206 -17.68 -12.57 14.72
C THR A 206 -16.42 -13.40 14.53
N GLU A 207 -16.07 -13.76 13.31
CA GLU A 207 -14.89 -14.57 12.98
C GLU A 207 -13.65 -13.76 12.59
N ALA A 208 -13.81 -12.46 12.36
CA ALA A 208 -12.67 -11.57 12.14
C ALA A 208 -12.86 -10.25 12.90
N ARG A 209 -11.79 -9.83 13.55
CA ARG A 209 -11.69 -8.55 14.24
C ARG A 209 -10.94 -7.56 13.37
N VAL A 210 -11.21 -6.27 13.52
CA VAL A 210 -10.47 -5.21 12.86
C VAL A 210 -10.00 -4.19 13.90
N SER A 211 -8.75 -3.76 13.76
CA SER A 211 -8.18 -2.62 14.46
C SER A 211 -7.65 -1.61 13.43
N PHE A 212 -7.43 -0.38 13.84
CA PHE A 212 -7.04 0.67 12.93
C PHE A 212 -6.14 1.70 13.61
N THR A 213 -5.30 2.36 12.80
CA THR A 213 -4.42 3.45 13.24
C THR A 213 -5.20 4.74 13.50
N HIS A 214 -4.62 5.63 14.31
CA HIS A 214 -5.26 6.90 14.68
C HIS A 214 -5.65 7.77 13.48
N ASP A 215 -4.88 7.73 12.39
CA ASP A 215 -5.14 8.44 11.13
C ASP A 215 -6.23 7.79 10.25
N ARG A 216 -6.75 6.62 10.66
CA ARG A 216 -7.78 5.84 9.94
C ARG A 216 -7.36 5.43 8.52
N GLN A 217 -6.07 5.34 8.28
CA GLN A 217 -5.51 4.94 6.99
C GLN A 217 -5.10 3.48 6.97
N THR A 218 -4.66 2.91 8.09
CA THR A 218 -4.23 1.52 8.18
C THR A 218 -5.17 0.69 9.02
N PHE A 219 -5.56 -0.46 8.48
CA PHE A 219 -6.45 -1.43 9.13
C PHE A 219 -5.77 -2.78 9.23
N VAL A 220 -5.90 -3.40 10.41
CA VAL A 220 -5.43 -4.76 10.66
C VAL A 220 -6.63 -5.67 10.90
N ILE A 221 -6.82 -6.64 10.02
CA ILE A 221 -7.89 -7.64 10.11
C ILE A 221 -7.27 -8.91 10.68
N ARG A 222 -7.75 -9.33 11.85
CA ARG A 222 -7.28 -10.53 12.54
C ARG A 222 -8.39 -11.56 12.60
N PRO A 223 -8.22 -12.72 11.92
CA PRO A 223 -9.11 -13.87 12.10
C PRO A 223 -9.08 -14.33 13.57
N VAL A 224 -10.26 -14.65 14.11
CA VAL A 224 -10.39 -15.17 15.49
C VAL A 224 -9.81 -16.60 15.59
N GLN A 225 -9.94 -17.36 14.51
CA GLN A 225 -9.32 -18.66 14.36
C GLN A 225 -8.23 -18.59 13.28
N TYR A 226 -7.22 -19.44 13.39
CA TYR A 226 -6.17 -19.51 12.39
C TYR A 226 -6.74 -19.86 11.01
N LEU A 227 -6.25 -19.16 10.00
CA LEU A 227 -6.60 -19.42 8.62
C LEU A 227 -6.08 -20.79 8.13
N GLY A 228 -6.66 -21.29 7.07
CA GLY A 228 -6.17 -22.47 6.37
C GLY A 228 -6.25 -23.77 7.17
N SER A 229 -5.37 -24.70 6.81
CA SER A 229 -5.32 -26.06 7.35
C SER A 229 -3.94 -26.32 7.96
N PRO A 230 -3.85 -27.12 9.04
CA PRO A 230 -2.55 -27.52 9.58
C PRO A 230 -1.81 -28.57 8.72
N THR A 231 -2.45 -29.08 7.66
CA THR A 231 -1.92 -30.18 6.85
C THR A 231 -1.76 -29.86 5.37
N THR A 232 -2.40 -28.81 4.88
CA THR A 232 -2.38 -28.42 3.46
C THR A 232 -2.39 -26.91 3.32
N ASP A 233 -1.56 -26.40 2.42
CA ASP A 233 -1.58 -24.99 2.06
C ASP A 233 -2.94 -24.62 1.45
N THR A 234 -3.41 -23.42 1.73
CA THR A 234 -4.74 -22.96 1.32
C THR A 234 -4.67 -21.56 0.75
N ASP A 235 -5.18 -21.38 -0.47
CA ASP A 235 -5.26 -20.06 -1.08
C ASP A 235 -6.43 -19.27 -0.52
N TYR A 236 -6.18 -18.01 -0.16
CA TYR A 236 -7.17 -17.07 0.35
C TYR A 236 -7.30 -15.87 -0.56
N THR A 237 -8.52 -15.35 -0.62
CA THR A 237 -8.85 -14.08 -1.27
C THR A 237 -9.32 -13.09 -0.22
N VAL A 238 -8.78 -11.87 -0.28
CA VAL A 238 -9.28 -10.70 0.44
C VAL A 238 -9.95 -9.79 -0.57
N GLU A 239 -11.16 -9.33 -0.25
CA GLU A 239 -11.96 -8.47 -1.12
C GLU A 239 -12.52 -7.30 -0.30
N PHE A 240 -12.32 -6.08 -0.80
CA PHE A 240 -13.00 -4.88 -0.35
C PHE A 240 -14.01 -4.47 -1.41
N VAL A 241 -15.29 -4.50 -1.06
CA VAL A 241 -16.38 -4.16 -1.97
C VAL A 241 -16.39 -2.65 -2.23
N GLY A 242 -16.51 -2.25 -3.48
CA GLY A 242 -16.63 -0.86 -3.91
C GLY A 242 -18.07 -0.42 -4.20
N GLY A 243 -18.22 0.72 -4.86
CA GLY A 243 -19.49 1.28 -5.27
C GLY A 243 -20.26 1.98 -4.16
N LEU A 244 -21.56 2.21 -4.40
CA LEU A 244 -22.41 3.01 -3.50
C LEU A 244 -22.59 2.41 -2.11
N ASN A 245 -22.56 1.10 -1.97
CA ASN A 245 -22.70 0.37 -0.72
C ASN A 245 -21.37 -0.26 -0.23
N GLY A 246 -20.24 0.15 -0.82
CA GLY A 246 -18.92 -0.36 -0.51
C GLY A 246 -18.13 0.55 0.43
N LEU A 247 -16.81 0.35 0.40
CA LEU A 247 -15.86 1.13 1.19
C LEU A 247 -15.92 2.62 0.83
N ARG A 248 -15.88 3.49 1.83
CA ARG A 248 -15.98 4.95 1.68
C ARG A 248 -14.87 5.69 2.38
N LEU A 249 -14.53 6.85 1.83
CA LEU A 249 -13.71 7.86 2.49
C LEU A 249 -14.51 8.61 3.57
N GLU A 250 -13.84 9.39 4.39
CA GLU A 250 -14.46 10.21 5.45
C GLU A 250 -15.50 11.20 4.91
N ASP A 251 -15.31 11.72 3.71
CA ASP A 251 -16.25 12.64 3.03
C ASP A 251 -17.48 11.94 2.41
N ASN A 252 -17.63 10.63 2.62
CA ASN A 252 -18.64 9.75 2.05
C ASN A 252 -18.47 9.45 0.55
N SER A 253 -17.43 9.90 -0.10
CA SER A 253 -17.14 9.46 -1.47
C SER A 253 -16.76 7.97 -1.51
N ALA A 254 -16.91 7.33 -2.67
CA ALA A 254 -16.48 5.95 -2.85
C ALA A 254 -14.94 5.88 -2.77
N ALA A 255 -14.41 4.95 -1.97
CA ALA A 255 -12.95 4.78 -1.86
C ALA A 255 -12.32 4.25 -3.15
N PHE A 256 -13.08 3.48 -3.93
CA PHE A 256 -12.60 2.92 -5.19
C PHE A 256 -13.28 3.58 -6.39
N GLY A 257 -12.48 3.94 -7.40
CA GLY A 257 -12.95 4.61 -8.63
C GLY A 257 -12.40 3.94 -9.90
N GLY A 258 -12.79 4.48 -11.06
CA GLY A 258 -12.30 4.03 -12.35
C GLY A 258 -12.57 2.54 -12.59
N SER A 259 -11.56 1.80 -13.05
CA SER A 259 -11.64 0.35 -13.27
C SER A 259 -11.82 -0.47 -11.99
N PHE A 260 -11.60 0.11 -10.83
CA PHE A 260 -11.80 -0.50 -9.51
C PHE A 260 -13.12 -0.10 -8.83
N SER A 261 -14.05 0.51 -9.54
CA SER A 261 -15.34 0.96 -8.96
C SER A 261 -16.13 -0.16 -8.28
N SER A 262 -15.93 -1.42 -8.68
CA SER A 262 -16.52 -2.60 -8.03
C SER A 262 -15.79 -3.02 -6.73
N GLY A 263 -14.59 -2.49 -6.48
CA GLY A 263 -13.78 -2.79 -5.29
C GLY A 263 -12.35 -3.22 -5.62
N TYR A 264 -11.65 -3.70 -4.61
CA TYR A 264 -10.28 -4.16 -4.72
C TYR A 264 -10.15 -5.56 -4.11
N ARG A 265 -9.40 -6.45 -4.76
CA ARG A 265 -9.13 -7.78 -4.21
C ARG A 265 -7.72 -8.27 -4.58
N TRP A 266 -7.18 -9.11 -3.69
CA TRP A 266 -5.94 -9.85 -3.93
C TRP A 266 -6.00 -11.24 -3.34
N GLN A 267 -5.03 -12.07 -3.68
CA GLN A 267 -4.92 -13.45 -3.23
C GLN A 267 -3.54 -13.67 -2.60
N PHE A 268 -3.48 -14.64 -1.70
CA PHE A 268 -2.24 -15.14 -1.10
C PHE A 268 -2.45 -16.58 -0.62
N GLN A 269 -1.35 -17.30 -0.41
CA GLN A 269 -1.39 -18.67 0.07
C GLN A 269 -0.98 -18.76 1.53
N VAL A 270 -1.85 -19.30 2.36
CA VAL A 270 -1.60 -19.61 3.76
C VAL A 270 -0.96 -20.99 3.84
N SER A 271 0.18 -21.07 4.51
CA SER A 271 0.92 -22.31 4.77
C SER A 271 0.29 -23.14 5.89
N THR A 272 0.88 -24.27 6.18
CA THR A 272 0.52 -25.11 7.34
C THR A 272 1.10 -24.63 8.67
N LEU A 273 2.01 -23.63 8.62
CA LEU A 273 2.79 -23.16 9.77
C LEU A 273 2.06 -22.08 10.57
N VAL A 274 2.43 -21.98 11.84
CA VAL A 274 2.05 -20.89 12.75
C VAL A 274 3.33 -20.13 13.09
N ASP A 275 3.29 -18.82 13.05
CA ASP A 275 4.41 -17.97 13.46
C ASP A 275 4.37 -17.75 14.97
N ASN A 276 5.43 -18.19 15.64
CA ASN A 276 5.66 -17.99 17.06
C ASN A 276 6.99 -17.27 17.31
N THR A 277 7.55 -16.63 16.27
CA THR A 277 8.83 -15.94 16.34
C THR A 277 8.57 -14.48 16.73
N PRO A 278 9.13 -13.98 17.84
CA PRO A 278 8.92 -12.59 18.23
C PRO A 278 9.70 -11.62 17.36
N PRO A 279 9.15 -10.42 17.09
CA PRO A 279 9.85 -9.35 16.41
C PRO A 279 10.99 -8.81 17.28
N ARG A 280 12.09 -8.37 16.63
CA ARG A 280 13.28 -7.82 17.31
C ARG A 280 13.75 -6.53 16.66
N VAL A 281 14.34 -5.66 17.48
CA VAL A 281 15.02 -4.46 16.99
C VAL A 281 16.36 -4.84 16.38
N THR A 282 16.59 -4.47 15.12
CA THR A 282 17.86 -4.74 14.39
C THR A 282 18.78 -3.53 14.36
N SER A 283 18.22 -2.32 14.36
CA SER A 283 19.01 -1.08 14.39
C SER A 283 18.18 0.10 14.89
N VAL A 284 18.85 1.11 15.42
CA VAL A 284 18.26 2.37 15.84
C VAL A 284 19.04 3.56 15.31
N ILE A 285 18.35 4.66 15.10
CA ILE A 285 18.91 5.97 14.78
C ILE A 285 18.29 6.97 15.77
N PRO A 286 19.09 7.81 16.45
CA PRO A 286 20.54 7.80 16.53
C PRO A 286 21.11 6.58 17.26
N ASN A 287 22.39 6.29 17.06
CA ASN A 287 23.05 5.22 17.83
C ASN A 287 23.09 5.54 19.32
N ASP A 288 23.04 4.51 20.14
CA ASP A 288 23.12 4.63 21.60
C ASP A 288 24.40 5.35 22.07
N GLY A 289 24.26 6.17 23.11
CA GLY A 289 25.35 6.91 23.76
C GLY A 289 25.94 8.09 22.99
N GLY A 290 25.48 8.36 21.77
CA GLY A 290 26.00 9.45 20.92
C GLY A 290 25.47 10.84 21.24
N SER A 291 26.05 11.89 20.63
CA SER A 291 25.58 13.27 20.67
C SER A 291 25.22 13.76 19.28
N TYR A 292 24.00 14.28 19.11
CA TYR A 292 23.42 14.58 17.81
C TYR A 292 22.70 15.93 17.81
N ALA A 293 22.53 16.51 16.63
CA ALA A 293 21.70 17.72 16.49
C ALA A 293 20.24 17.43 16.92
N PRO A 294 19.53 18.42 17.49
CA PRO A 294 18.17 18.19 18.02
C PRO A 294 17.13 17.83 16.92
N ASN A 295 17.41 18.11 15.66
CA ASN A 295 16.60 17.70 14.52
C ASN A 295 16.98 16.33 13.95
N VAL A 296 17.72 15.52 14.72
CA VAL A 296 18.02 14.13 14.35
C VAL A 296 16.71 13.31 14.23
N ILE A 297 16.71 12.39 13.29
CA ILE A 297 15.60 11.45 13.11
C ILE A 297 15.72 10.36 14.19
N VAL A 298 14.61 10.07 14.88
CA VAL A 298 14.54 8.93 15.80
C VAL A 298 13.85 7.80 15.05
N GLN A 299 14.59 6.75 14.76
CA GLN A 299 14.12 5.57 14.03
C GLN A 299 14.47 4.29 14.77
N MET A 300 13.64 3.28 14.58
CA MET A 300 13.85 1.91 15.03
C MET A 300 13.49 0.98 13.88
N GLN A 301 14.38 0.03 13.56
CA GLN A 301 14.16 -0.96 12.52
C GLN A 301 13.97 -2.34 13.15
N PHE A 302 12.97 -3.08 12.66
CA PHE A 302 12.65 -4.44 13.08
C PHE A 302 13.13 -5.46 12.03
N ASN A 303 13.35 -6.71 12.46
CA ASN A 303 13.66 -7.85 11.58
C ASN A 303 12.48 -8.22 10.67
N GLU A 304 11.27 -7.91 11.10
CA GLU A 304 10.02 -8.24 10.42
C GLU A 304 8.97 -7.13 10.57
N ALA A 305 7.80 -7.32 9.93
CA ALA A 305 6.70 -6.37 10.01
C ALA A 305 6.04 -6.43 11.39
N VAL A 306 5.91 -5.28 12.05
CA VAL A 306 5.17 -5.14 13.30
C VAL A 306 3.74 -4.67 13.04
N ASP A 307 2.85 -4.95 13.99
CA ASP A 307 1.45 -4.49 13.92
C ASP A 307 1.39 -2.97 13.95
N PRO A 308 0.87 -2.32 12.89
CA PRO A 308 0.85 -0.87 12.82
C PRO A 308 0.01 -0.20 13.89
N VAL A 309 -1.00 -0.87 14.44
CA VAL A 309 -1.82 -0.31 15.52
C VAL A 309 -1.09 -0.36 16.85
N SER A 310 -0.24 -1.38 17.05
CA SER A 310 0.60 -1.51 18.25
C SER A 310 1.82 -0.59 18.23
N ALA A 311 2.31 -0.22 17.04
CA ALA A 311 3.57 0.50 16.89
C ALA A 311 3.42 1.94 16.38
N SER A 312 2.22 2.41 16.03
CA SER A 312 2.01 3.80 15.59
C SER A 312 0.96 4.52 16.45
N GLY A 313 1.06 5.84 16.49
CA GLY A 313 0.13 6.67 17.24
C GLY A 313 0.66 8.06 17.48
N MET A 314 -0.09 8.83 18.23
CA MET A 314 0.25 10.21 18.59
C MET A 314 0.28 10.38 20.11
N PHE A 315 1.30 11.08 20.59
CA PHE A 315 1.38 11.57 21.94
C PHE A 315 1.28 13.09 21.94
N SER A 316 0.31 13.64 22.66
CA SER A 316 0.06 15.08 22.70
C SER A 316 -0.48 15.48 24.07
N ASN A 317 -0.01 16.61 24.60
CA ASN A 317 -0.49 17.20 25.86
C ASN A 317 -0.49 16.22 27.05
N GLY A 318 0.53 15.37 27.14
CA GLY A 318 0.69 14.43 28.25
C GLY A 318 -0.12 13.14 28.15
N SER A 319 -0.82 12.90 27.04
CA SER A 319 -1.66 11.72 26.84
C SER A 319 -1.50 11.10 25.43
N GLY A 320 -2.06 9.93 25.22
CA GLY A 320 -2.07 9.25 23.94
C GLY A 320 -1.20 7.99 23.89
N PHE A 321 -0.50 7.79 22.78
CA PHE A 321 0.29 6.59 22.51
C PHE A 321 1.43 6.38 23.51
N THR A 322 1.55 5.16 24.05
CA THR A 322 2.50 4.82 25.11
C THR A 322 3.36 3.60 24.86
N ASN A 323 3.10 2.84 23.77
CA ASN A 323 3.86 1.62 23.47
C ASN A 323 5.31 1.94 23.06
N VAL A 324 5.56 3.14 22.51
CA VAL A 324 6.89 3.68 22.37
C VAL A 324 6.94 5.04 23.07
N GLN A 325 7.99 5.26 23.83
CA GLN A 325 8.16 6.46 24.62
C GLN A 325 9.48 7.15 24.27
N VAL A 326 9.41 8.43 23.97
CA VAL A 326 10.57 9.32 23.87
C VAL A 326 10.53 10.27 25.04
N THR A 327 11.57 10.30 25.86
CA THR A 327 11.66 11.17 27.04
C THR A 327 12.91 12.04 26.97
N ALA A 328 12.79 13.29 27.38
CA ALA A 328 13.88 14.25 27.46
C ALA A 328 14.11 14.67 28.91
N GLY A 329 15.37 14.75 29.35
CA GLY A 329 15.72 15.15 30.71
C GLY A 329 15.14 14.26 31.80
N GLY A 330 14.86 13.00 31.49
CA GLY A 330 14.39 11.98 32.42
C GLY A 330 12.89 11.91 32.64
N SER A 331 12.08 12.93 32.30
CA SER A 331 10.65 12.92 32.60
C SER A 331 9.76 13.62 31.57
N THR A 332 10.29 14.52 30.77
CA THR A 332 9.50 15.26 29.79
C THR A 332 9.31 14.46 28.52
N ARG A 333 8.07 14.20 28.13
CA ARG A 333 7.77 13.57 26.83
C ARG A 333 7.43 14.65 25.80
N PRO A 334 8.23 14.81 24.72
CA PRO A 334 7.88 15.73 23.66
C PRO A 334 6.62 15.22 22.92
N ASN A 335 5.77 16.17 22.53
CA ASN A 335 4.66 15.87 21.64
C ASN A 335 5.17 15.41 20.29
N GLY A 336 4.45 14.50 19.64
CA GLY A 336 4.80 14.01 18.33
C GLY A 336 4.03 12.77 17.94
N SER A 337 4.34 12.26 16.75
CA SER A 337 3.71 11.09 16.17
C SER A 337 4.73 10.00 15.87
N PHE A 338 4.29 8.76 16.06
CA PHE A 338 5.01 7.55 15.70
C PHE A 338 4.40 7.02 14.41
N LYS A 339 5.21 6.85 13.37
CA LYS A 339 4.80 6.41 12.04
C LYS A 339 5.60 5.20 11.61
N LEU A 340 4.94 4.29 10.88
CA LEU A 340 5.59 3.14 10.28
C LEU A 340 5.79 3.34 8.78
N SER A 341 6.91 2.82 8.28
CA SER A 341 7.29 2.80 6.88
C SER A 341 7.99 1.48 6.55
N ASN A 342 8.51 1.33 5.32
CA ASN A 342 9.25 0.15 4.90
C ASN A 342 8.50 -1.16 5.18
N GLN A 343 7.25 -1.24 4.70
CA GLN A 343 6.37 -2.40 4.94
C GLN A 343 6.23 -2.75 6.42
N TYR A 344 5.99 -1.75 7.26
CA TYR A 344 5.81 -1.83 8.72
C TYR A 344 7.03 -2.35 9.50
N ARG A 345 8.26 -2.19 8.95
CA ARG A 345 9.50 -2.61 9.60
C ARG A 345 10.33 -1.47 10.17
N THR A 346 9.99 -0.22 9.84
CA THR A 346 10.70 0.97 10.32
C THR A 346 9.73 1.89 11.04
N LEU A 347 9.97 2.09 12.32
CA LEU A 347 9.25 3.05 13.14
C LEU A 347 10.02 4.36 13.21
N GLU A 348 9.35 5.47 12.98
CA GLU A 348 9.90 6.83 13.12
C GLU A 348 9.11 7.64 14.14
N PHE A 349 9.81 8.36 15.01
CA PHE A 349 9.21 9.42 15.82
C PHE A 349 9.44 10.76 15.17
N VAL A 350 8.36 11.51 14.99
CA VAL A 350 8.38 12.89 14.47
C VAL A 350 7.76 13.81 15.51
N THR A 351 8.58 14.67 16.13
CA THR A 351 8.10 15.69 17.05
C THR A 351 7.32 16.80 16.32
N ASP A 352 6.37 17.42 16.98
CA ASP A 352 5.63 18.59 16.49
C ASP A 352 6.27 19.93 16.90
N GLN A 353 7.37 19.91 17.64
CA GLN A 353 8.09 21.07 18.15
C GLN A 353 8.91 21.73 17.04
N SER A 354 8.41 22.84 16.50
CA SER A 354 9.16 23.64 15.51
C SER A 354 10.37 24.33 16.14
N CYS A 355 11.53 24.29 15.46
CA CYS A 355 12.77 24.93 15.91
C CYS A 355 13.44 25.81 14.83
N GLY A 356 12.78 26.06 13.73
CA GLY A 356 13.29 26.92 12.67
C GLY A 356 12.78 26.54 11.29
N ILE A 357 13.44 27.13 10.28
CA ILE A 357 13.12 26.91 8.86
C ILE A 357 14.45 26.57 8.15
N ASN A 358 14.43 25.57 7.28
CA ASN A 358 15.60 25.19 6.49
C ASN A 358 15.80 26.11 5.28
N SER A 359 16.89 25.88 4.55
CA SER A 359 17.23 26.66 3.34
C SER A 359 16.19 26.55 2.21
N CYS A 360 15.31 25.56 2.24
CA CYS A 360 14.21 25.37 1.29
C CYS A 360 12.89 26.01 1.75
N GLY A 361 12.87 26.71 2.90
CA GLY A 361 11.67 27.31 3.48
C GLY A 361 10.76 26.33 4.24
N ALA A 362 11.17 25.07 4.43
CA ALA A 362 10.40 24.08 5.16
C ALA A 362 10.67 24.16 6.68
N THR A 363 9.62 23.99 7.49
CA THR A 363 9.72 23.97 8.95
C THR A 363 10.58 22.78 9.41
N ILE A 364 11.51 23.06 10.33
CA ILE A 364 12.33 22.06 11.01
C ILE A 364 11.71 21.77 12.36
N TYR A 365 11.65 20.47 12.71
CA TYR A 365 11.16 19.99 13.99
C TYR A 365 12.31 19.41 14.81
N CYS A 366 12.36 19.73 16.10
CA CYS A 366 13.46 19.39 16.97
C CYS A 366 12.98 18.73 18.27
N LEU A 367 13.78 17.78 18.74
CA LEU A 367 13.77 17.37 20.14
C LEU A 367 14.27 18.51 21.04
N PRO A 368 14.00 18.48 22.36
CA PRO A 368 14.59 19.44 23.28
C PRO A 368 16.10 19.51 23.17
N VAL A 369 16.65 20.73 23.11
CA VAL A 369 18.09 20.97 22.96
C VAL A 369 18.85 20.65 24.25
N SER A 370 20.14 20.30 24.13
CA SER A 370 21.06 20.06 25.27
C SER A 370 20.46 19.09 26.30
N SER A 371 19.79 18.07 25.85
CA SER A 371 19.00 17.15 26.70
C SER A 371 19.43 15.70 26.49
N ALA A 372 19.42 14.93 27.58
CA ALA A 372 19.47 13.48 27.49
C ALA A 372 18.13 12.97 26.97
N ILE A 373 18.13 12.24 25.88
CA ILE A 373 16.95 11.62 25.29
C ILE A 373 17.02 10.12 25.57
N ALA A 374 15.94 9.57 26.10
CA ALA A 374 15.76 8.12 26.22
C ALA A 374 14.57 7.69 25.37
N VAL A 375 14.73 6.61 24.64
CA VAL A 375 13.67 5.98 23.85
C VAL A 375 13.48 4.57 24.35
N VAL A 376 12.22 4.21 24.61
CA VAL A 376 11.83 2.86 25.07
C VAL A 376 10.69 2.38 24.20
N ALA A 377 10.87 1.21 23.58
CA ALA A 377 9.82 0.44 22.94
C ALA A 377 9.41 -0.69 23.89
N LYS A 378 8.15 -0.69 24.28
CA LYS A 378 7.62 -1.69 25.21
C LYS A 378 7.26 -2.97 24.49
N ALA A 379 7.63 -4.09 25.09
CA ALA A 379 7.04 -5.39 24.78
C ALA A 379 5.57 -5.42 25.26
N ALA A 380 4.73 -6.16 24.57
CA ALA A 380 3.34 -6.34 24.99
C ALA A 380 3.27 -7.29 26.19
N THR A 381 2.36 -7.00 27.14
CA THR A 381 2.10 -7.88 28.28
C THR A 381 1.62 -9.26 27.82
N LEU A 382 2.18 -10.31 28.41
CA LEU A 382 1.77 -11.69 28.12
C LEU A 382 0.55 -12.03 28.96
N SER A 383 -0.60 -12.25 28.31
CA SER A 383 -1.81 -12.67 29.02
C SER A 383 -2.07 -14.18 28.97
N ASP A 384 -1.68 -14.81 27.86
CA ASP A 384 -1.92 -16.23 27.57
C ASP A 384 -0.83 -16.81 26.66
N ASN A 385 -0.85 -18.11 26.43
CA ASN A 385 0.03 -18.79 25.49
C ASN A 385 -0.75 -19.16 24.21
N PRO A 386 -0.43 -18.65 23.01
CA PRO A 386 0.71 -17.72 22.72
C PRO A 386 0.52 -16.34 23.35
N PRO A 387 1.63 -15.61 23.58
CA PRO A 387 1.59 -14.28 24.18
C PRO A 387 0.67 -13.34 23.43
N MET A 388 -0.30 -12.81 24.11
CA MET A 388 -1.22 -11.79 23.57
C MET A 388 -1.44 -10.70 24.62
N ALA A 389 -1.29 -9.47 24.22
CA ALA A 389 -1.63 -8.36 25.12
C ALA A 389 -3.15 -8.20 25.23
N ALA A 390 -3.64 -8.11 26.42
CA ALA A 390 -5.02 -7.78 26.70
C ALA A 390 -5.10 -6.33 27.18
N VAL A 391 -5.67 -5.42 26.40
CA VAL A 391 -5.74 -4.03 26.79
C VAL A 391 -7.07 -3.39 26.50
N SER A 392 -7.50 -2.59 27.47
CA SER A 392 -8.66 -1.71 27.33
C SER A 392 -8.37 -0.57 26.36
N GLY A 393 -8.95 -0.58 25.17
CA GLY A 393 -8.96 0.53 24.23
C GLY A 393 -7.87 0.54 23.14
N SER A 394 -6.73 -0.14 23.30
CA SER A 394 -5.88 -0.64 22.24
C SER A 394 -5.76 -2.15 22.38
N LEU A 395 -5.54 -2.87 21.28
CA LEU A 395 -5.45 -4.32 21.35
C LEU A 395 -4.20 -4.79 22.09
N TYR A 396 -3.16 -3.93 22.19
CA TYR A 396 -1.86 -4.26 22.76
C TYR A 396 -1.28 -3.07 23.52
N ASP A 397 -0.65 -3.29 24.66
CA ASP A 397 0.01 -2.31 25.50
C ASP A 397 1.51 -2.16 25.23
N GLY A 398 1.99 -2.88 24.23
CA GLY A 398 3.35 -2.88 23.71
C GLY A 398 3.38 -3.29 22.24
N ILE A 399 4.57 -3.42 21.67
CA ILE A 399 4.78 -3.78 20.27
C ILE A 399 4.60 -5.29 20.10
N VAL A 400 3.86 -5.65 19.04
CA VAL A 400 3.70 -7.03 18.58
C VAL A 400 3.94 -7.09 17.07
N ASP A 401 4.21 -8.29 16.54
CA ASP A 401 4.21 -8.56 15.11
C ASP A 401 2.80 -8.74 14.53
N LEU A 402 2.71 -9.09 13.25
CA LEU A 402 1.43 -9.35 12.60
C LEU A 402 0.77 -10.66 13.05
N ALA A 403 1.52 -11.58 13.64
CA ALA A 403 1.02 -12.82 14.21
C ALA A 403 0.55 -12.67 15.67
N GLY A 404 0.89 -11.54 16.31
CA GLY A 404 0.55 -11.22 17.70
C GLY A 404 1.63 -11.62 18.70
N ASN A 405 2.85 -11.96 18.26
CA ASN A 405 3.97 -12.23 19.14
C ASN A 405 4.52 -10.92 19.71
N SER A 406 4.75 -10.86 21.02
CA SER A 406 5.32 -9.71 21.70
C SER A 406 6.76 -9.45 21.32
N LEU A 407 7.21 -8.18 21.36
CA LEU A 407 8.60 -7.79 21.09
C LEU A 407 9.58 -8.59 21.96
N ASP A 408 10.65 -9.11 21.37
CA ASP A 408 11.86 -9.61 22.03
C ASP A 408 12.90 -8.48 22.00
N GLY A 409 12.89 -7.64 23.00
CA GLY A 409 13.78 -6.48 23.07
C GLY A 409 15.17 -6.82 23.58
N ASN A 410 15.33 -7.91 24.32
CA ASN A 410 16.63 -8.37 24.81
C ASN A 410 17.37 -9.29 23.82
N GLY A 411 16.66 -9.81 22.79
CA GLY A 411 17.23 -10.58 21.69
C GLY A 411 17.53 -12.05 22.02
N ASP A 412 16.86 -12.63 23.02
CA ASP A 412 17.09 -14.01 23.45
C ASP A 412 16.21 -15.04 22.68
N ASN A 413 15.40 -14.59 21.74
CA ASN A 413 14.43 -15.34 20.92
C ASN A 413 13.21 -15.86 21.70
N GLN A 414 12.89 -15.26 22.84
CA GLN A 414 11.70 -15.57 23.60
C GLN A 414 10.92 -14.28 23.86
N ALA A 415 9.61 -14.35 23.80
CA ALA A 415 8.76 -13.26 24.25
C ALA A 415 8.51 -13.43 25.75
N GLN A 416 8.99 -12.51 26.55
CA GLN A 416 8.89 -12.53 28.02
C GLN A 416 8.00 -11.38 28.54
N GLY A 417 7.60 -10.45 27.68
CA GLY A 417 6.76 -9.31 28.01
C GLY A 417 7.53 -8.09 28.55
N SER A 418 6.78 -7.04 28.87
CA SER A 418 7.35 -5.77 29.35
C SER A 418 8.02 -5.92 30.72
N GLU A 419 9.05 -5.09 30.99
CA GLU A 419 9.68 -4.96 32.32
C GLU A 419 8.68 -4.59 33.44
N SER A 420 7.53 -4.06 33.09
CA SER A 420 6.45 -3.80 34.03
C SER A 420 5.67 -5.04 34.46
N ASP A 421 5.88 -6.18 33.76
CA ASP A 421 5.29 -7.46 34.14
C ASP A 421 6.15 -8.15 35.21
N ALA A 422 5.66 -8.16 36.44
CA ALA A 422 6.42 -8.55 37.65
C ALA A 422 6.88 -10.04 37.65
N VAL A 423 6.49 -10.85 36.67
CA VAL A 423 6.72 -12.30 36.68
C VAL A 423 7.80 -12.74 35.68
N THR A 424 7.89 -12.10 34.53
CA THR A 424 8.77 -12.56 33.42
C THR A 424 9.37 -11.43 32.59
N GLY A 425 8.96 -10.18 32.77
CA GLY A 425 9.23 -9.08 31.85
C GLY A 425 10.69 -8.63 31.79
N ASN A 426 11.27 -8.67 30.61
CA ASN A 426 12.59 -8.11 30.33
C ASN A 426 12.78 -7.80 28.82
N ASP A 427 11.71 -7.63 28.08
CA ASP A 427 11.76 -7.48 26.63
C ASP A 427 11.51 -6.05 26.13
N ASP A 428 11.44 -5.08 27.03
CA ASP A 428 11.46 -3.68 26.61
C ASP A 428 12.81 -3.35 25.96
N TYR A 429 12.79 -2.71 24.77
CA TYR A 429 14.01 -2.26 24.11
C TYR A 429 14.25 -0.78 24.37
N GLY A 430 15.40 -0.43 24.92
CA GLY A 430 15.72 0.95 25.27
C GLY A 430 17.11 1.39 24.81
N TRP A 431 17.22 2.67 24.39
CA TRP A 431 18.53 3.32 24.14
C TRP A 431 18.47 4.80 24.51
N THR A 432 19.65 5.43 24.62
CA THR A 432 19.81 6.82 25.03
C THR A 432 20.77 7.55 24.14
N PHE A 433 20.58 8.86 23.98
CA PHE A 433 21.52 9.75 23.31
C PHE A 433 21.39 11.17 23.83
N GLN A 434 22.32 12.04 23.45
CA GLN A 434 22.31 13.46 23.82
C GLN A 434 21.95 14.33 22.63
N THR A 435 21.16 15.37 22.82
CA THR A 435 20.99 16.42 21.83
C THR A 435 21.96 17.58 22.09
N THR A 436 22.48 18.17 21.00
CA THR A 436 23.27 19.40 21.04
C THR A 436 22.38 20.64 21.17
N ASP A 437 23.01 21.83 21.20
CA ASP A 437 22.32 23.12 21.35
C ASP A 437 21.77 23.68 20.01
N ARG A 438 22.17 23.11 18.85
CA ARG A 438 21.84 23.65 17.52
C ARG A 438 21.39 22.58 16.57
N PRO A 439 20.36 22.88 15.72
CA PRO A 439 19.96 21.98 14.65
C PRO A 439 21.02 21.90 13.54
N ASN A 440 21.11 20.75 12.91
CA ASN A 440 21.89 20.58 11.69
C ASN A 440 21.05 21.04 10.48
N LEU A 441 21.53 22.05 9.76
CA LEU A 441 20.87 22.61 8.59
C LEU A 441 21.55 22.19 7.28
N GLU A 442 22.58 21.36 7.35
CA GLU A 442 23.24 20.82 6.16
C GLU A 442 22.31 19.87 5.43
N PRO A 443 22.05 20.09 4.13
CA PRO A 443 21.20 19.17 3.37
C PRO A 443 21.90 17.83 3.18
N PRO A 444 21.13 16.73 3.08
CA PRO A 444 21.71 15.43 2.76
C PRO A 444 22.31 15.43 1.34
N VAL A 445 23.46 14.79 1.19
CA VAL A 445 24.18 14.68 -0.09
C VAL A 445 24.34 13.21 -0.43
N ILE A 446 24.13 12.85 -1.70
CA ILE A 446 24.41 11.51 -2.20
C ILE A 446 25.92 11.29 -2.22
N GLN A 447 26.41 10.32 -1.46
CA GLN A 447 27.83 9.92 -1.42
C GLN A 447 28.16 8.93 -2.52
N SER A 448 27.27 7.99 -2.81
CA SER A 448 27.47 6.98 -3.85
C SER A 448 26.14 6.49 -4.38
N THR A 449 26.17 5.99 -5.61
CA THR A 449 25.04 5.30 -6.24
C THR A 449 25.51 3.95 -6.79
N ASN A 450 24.60 3.00 -6.82
CA ASN A 450 24.78 1.74 -7.56
C ASN A 450 23.54 1.54 -8.47
N PRO A 451 23.67 1.51 -9.80
CA PRO A 451 24.88 1.70 -10.59
C PRO A 451 25.52 3.10 -10.41
N ARG A 452 26.82 3.20 -10.61
CA ARG A 452 27.54 4.48 -10.48
C ARG A 452 27.17 5.43 -11.62
N ALA A 453 27.26 6.72 -11.37
CA ALA A 453 27.17 7.73 -12.43
C ALA A 453 28.26 7.46 -13.49
N GLY A 454 27.85 7.23 -14.75
CA GLY A 454 28.74 6.83 -15.84
C GLY A 454 28.62 5.35 -16.27
N ASP A 455 28.15 4.44 -15.40
CA ASP A 455 27.86 3.05 -15.78
C ASP A 455 26.70 2.97 -16.79
N ALA A 456 25.84 4.00 -16.83
CA ALA A 456 24.80 4.17 -17.84
C ALA A 456 25.33 4.30 -19.27
N ALA A 457 26.59 4.73 -19.46
CA ALA A 457 27.26 4.74 -20.77
C ALA A 457 27.56 3.31 -21.28
N ASN A 458 27.54 2.32 -20.37
CA ASN A 458 27.70 0.89 -20.64
C ASN A 458 26.41 0.11 -20.33
N SER A 459 25.26 0.68 -20.63
CA SER A 459 23.92 0.14 -20.33
C SER A 459 23.65 -1.27 -20.86
N SER A 460 24.49 -1.77 -21.79
CA SER A 460 24.45 -3.15 -22.27
C SER A 460 24.86 -4.21 -21.23
N ASN A 461 25.46 -3.81 -20.11
CA ASN A 461 25.99 -4.71 -19.08
C ASN A 461 25.23 -4.67 -17.76
N LEU A 462 24.19 -3.85 -17.65
CA LEU A 462 23.33 -3.87 -16.46
C LEU A 462 22.24 -4.93 -16.62
N SER A 463 22.12 -5.80 -15.63
CA SER A 463 21.01 -6.74 -15.57
C SER A 463 19.68 -5.99 -15.40
N VAL A 464 18.60 -6.50 -16.01
CA VAL A 464 17.25 -5.89 -15.89
C VAL A 464 16.70 -5.98 -14.47
N ASP A 465 17.27 -6.81 -13.62
CA ASP A 465 16.99 -7.00 -12.21
C ASP A 465 18.04 -6.31 -11.30
N ALA A 466 18.90 -5.45 -11.87
CA ALA A 466 19.91 -4.73 -11.10
C ALA A 466 19.24 -3.81 -10.07
N ARG A 467 19.66 -3.96 -8.82
CA ARG A 467 19.20 -3.09 -7.74
C ARG A 467 19.79 -1.70 -7.89
N ILE A 468 18.93 -0.68 -7.70
CA ILE A 468 19.35 0.72 -7.70
C ILE A 468 19.45 1.17 -6.25
N ASP A 469 20.65 1.55 -5.82
CA ASP A 469 20.91 2.04 -4.47
C ASP A 469 21.53 3.44 -4.50
N ALA A 470 21.17 4.28 -3.52
CA ALA A 470 21.80 5.56 -3.25
C ALA A 470 22.19 5.65 -1.78
N THR A 471 23.46 5.95 -1.51
CA THR A 471 23.97 6.17 -0.14
C THR A 471 24.11 7.65 0.12
N PHE A 472 23.58 8.09 1.26
CA PHE A 472 23.62 9.48 1.69
C PHE A 472 24.62 9.69 2.83
N ASN A 473 25.09 10.93 3.01
CA ASN A 473 25.99 11.32 4.09
C ASN A 473 25.30 11.45 5.46
N SER A 474 23.96 11.44 5.48
CA SER A 474 23.15 11.56 6.69
C SER A 474 21.91 10.67 6.59
N PRO A 475 21.35 10.22 7.72
CA PRO A 475 20.10 9.48 7.72
C PRO A 475 18.97 10.28 7.07
N LEU A 476 18.17 9.62 6.27
CA LEU A 476 16.94 10.17 5.68
C LEU A 476 15.72 9.69 6.46
N ARG A 477 14.68 10.51 6.44
CA ARG A 477 13.38 10.10 6.95
C ARG A 477 12.79 9.04 6.03
N ALA A 478 12.64 7.81 6.51
CA ALA A 478 12.17 6.68 5.70
C ALA A 478 10.77 6.96 5.12
N SER A 479 9.87 7.59 5.90
CA SER A 479 8.55 8.01 5.45
C SER A 479 8.55 9.08 4.33
N SER A 480 9.69 9.67 4.01
CA SER A 480 9.83 10.68 2.94
C SER A 480 10.45 10.14 1.64
N VAL A 481 10.88 8.88 1.62
CA VAL A 481 11.54 8.23 0.46
C VAL A 481 10.76 7.01 -0.05
N ASN A 482 9.56 6.79 0.41
CA ASN A 482 8.67 5.73 -0.06
C ASN A 482 8.00 6.09 -1.39
#